data_fb56298ab01e973c3ee974ea25399da9
#
_entry.id   fb56298ab01e973c3ee974ea25399da9
#
_cell.length_a   1.000
_cell.length_b   1.000
_cell.length_c   1.000
_cell.angle_alpha   90.00
_cell.angle_beta   90.00
_cell.angle_gamma   90.00
#
_symmetry.space_group_name_H-M   'P 1'
#
loop_
_entity.id
_entity.type
_entity.pdbx_description
1 polymer ?
#
loop_
_entity_poly.entity_id
_entity_poly.type
_entity_poly.pdbx_seq_one_letter_code
_entity_poly.pdbx_strand_id
1 'polypeptide(L)'
;YRPTVHYAYHPCDAAIMSMHEIAGKNLVQQKRQRLIVEEITSGRDELGVLLMGHKKGAYWYGSQLDIHEARKLTPYNNATSIQVCAPVLSGIVWALENPDRGLVEADEMDFARNLEICMPYLGPVVGKYSDWTPLDGRGALFPENIDKADPWQFKNFRVT
;
A
#
# COMPACT_ATOMS: atom_id res chain seq x y z
N TYR A 1 -11.12 -7.83 21.55
CA TYR A 1 -10.11 -8.37 20.62
C TYR A 1 -9.36 -7.21 19.98
N ARG A 2 -8.03 -7.28 19.97
CA ARG A 2 -7.17 -6.30 19.31
C ARG A 2 -6.45 -7.00 18.16
N PRO A 3 -6.73 -6.67 16.91
CA PRO A 3 -5.99 -7.22 15.79
C PRO A 3 -4.53 -6.72 15.81
N THR A 4 -3.63 -7.52 15.30
CA THR A 4 -2.27 -7.08 15.00
C THR A 4 -2.30 -6.32 13.67
N VAL A 5 -1.72 -5.14 13.64
CA VAL A 5 -1.67 -4.28 12.45
C VAL A 5 -0.22 -4.10 12.03
N HIS A 6 0.05 -4.34 10.77
CA HIS A 6 1.37 -4.11 10.16
C HIS A 6 1.21 -3.26 8.91
N TYR A 7 2.14 -2.35 8.73
CA TYR A 7 2.35 -1.67 7.46
C TYR A 7 3.44 -2.41 6.68
N ALA A 8 3.13 -2.80 5.46
CA ALA A 8 4.07 -3.43 4.55
C ALA A 8 4.21 -2.59 3.29
N TYR A 9 5.44 -2.39 2.85
CA TYR A 9 5.77 -1.66 1.62
C TYR A 9 6.75 -2.49 0.80
N HIS A 10 6.39 -2.73 -0.47
CA HIS A 10 7.24 -3.43 -1.44
C HIS A 10 7.52 -2.49 -2.62
N PRO A 11 8.69 -1.83 -2.64
CA PRO A 11 9.06 -0.97 -3.77
C PRO A 11 9.36 -1.81 -5.03
N CYS A 12 9.33 -1.17 -6.19
CA CYS A 12 9.72 -1.83 -7.44
C CYS A 12 11.23 -2.16 -7.45
N ASP A 13 11.63 -3.10 -8.31
CA ASP A 13 13.01 -3.58 -8.40
C ASP A 13 14.02 -2.45 -8.67
N ALA A 14 13.65 -1.47 -9.50
CA ALA A 14 14.50 -0.31 -9.76
C ALA A 14 14.78 0.53 -8.49
N ALA A 15 13.79 0.68 -7.61
CA ALA A 15 13.97 1.35 -6.32
C ALA A 15 14.83 0.52 -5.36
N ILE A 16 14.64 -0.80 -5.34
CA ILE A 16 15.46 -1.73 -4.56
C ILE A 16 16.92 -1.65 -4.99
N MET A 17 17.18 -1.70 -6.29
CA MET A 17 18.53 -1.58 -6.84
C MET A 17 19.18 -0.22 -6.49
N SER A 18 18.40 0.85 -6.53
CA SER A 18 18.87 2.18 -6.13
C SER A 18 19.27 2.24 -4.64
N MET A 19 18.50 1.58 -3.78
CA MET A 19 18.84 1.47 -2.35
C MET A 19 20.13 0.67 -2.14
N HIS A 20 20.33 -0.43 -2.87
CA HIS A 20 21.59 -1.20 -2.84
C HIS A 20 22.77 -0.37 -3.31
N GLU A 21 22.61 0.45 -4.35
CA GLU A 21 23.65 1.36 -4.82
C GLU A 21 24.05 2.38 -3.74
N ILE A 22 23.08 2.99 -3.06
CA ILE A 22 23.36 3.94 -1.96
C ILE A 22 24.06 3.22 -0.80
N ALA A 23 23.61 2.01 -0.44
CA ALA A 23 24.27 1.23 0.60
C ALA A 23 25.73 0.89 0.23
N GLY A 24 25.99 0.49 -1.02
CA GLY A 24 27.35 0.23 -1.54
C GLY A 24 28.24 1.47 -1.57
N LYS A 25 27.67 2.67 -1.55
CA LYS A 25 28.36 3.96 -1.46
C LYS A 25 28.43 4.51 -0.03
N ASN A 26 28.31 3.67 0.99
CA ASN A 26 28.29 4.07 2.40
C ASN A 26 27.22 5.13 2.73
N LEU A 27 26.06 5.03 2.13
CA LEU A 27 24.91 5.93 2.28
C LEU A 27 25.17 7.37 1.77
N VAL A 28 26.20 7.56 0.97
CA VAL A 28 26.47 8.85 0.33
C VAL A 28 25.49 9.07 -0.80
N GLN A 29 24.64 10.07 -0.65
CA GLN A 29 23.65 10.43 -1.66
C GLN A 29 24.30 11.07 -2.88
N GLN A 30 23.66 10.96 -4.02
CA GLN A 30 24.07 11.60 -5.26
C GLN A 30 24.09 13.14 -5.13
N LYS A 31 25.03 13.79 -5.81
CA LYS A 31 25.19 15.25 -5.74
C LYS A 31 24.02 16.03 -6.36
N ARG A 32 23.33 15.43 -7.33
CA ARG A 32 22.18 16.04 -8.00
C ARG A 32 20.92 15.27 -7.66
N GLN A 33 19.92 15.99 -7.22
CA GLN A 33 18.58 15.48 -6.98
C GLN A 33 17.65 16.00 -8.08
N ARG A 34 16.75 15.15 -8.53
CA ARG A 34 15.71 15.53 -9.49
C ARG A 34 14.41 14.78 -9.16
N LEU A 35 13.31 15.38 -9.53
CA LEU A 35 12.02 14.70 -9.51
C LEU A 35 11.89 13.83 -10.75
N ILE A 36 11.29 12.66 -10.58
CA ILE A 36 10.88 11.79 -11.69
C ILE A 36 9.56 12.33 -12.22
N VAL A 37 9.52 12.69 -13.50
CA VAL A 37 8.34 13.28 -14.15
C VAL A 37 7.80 12.35 -15.24
N GLU A 38 8.65 11.94 -16.18
CA GLU A 38 8.25 11.13 -17.34
C GLU A 38 8.95 9.78 -17.42
N GLU A 39 9.94 9.55 -16.58
CA GLU A 39 10.80 8.38 -16.62
C GLU A 39 10.11 7.07 -16.21
N ILE A 40 8.97 7.15 -15.51
CA ILE A 40 8.16 5.95 -15.24
C ILE A 40 7.40 5.61 -16.52
N THR A 41 7.79 4.54 -17.16
CA THR A 41 7.23 4.10 -18.45
C THR A 41 6.18 3.00 -18.34
N SER A 42 6.16 2.31 -17.21
CA SER A 42 5.20 1.23 -16.94
C SER A 42 5.09 0.97 -15.44
N GLY A 43 4.13 0.19 -15.07
CA GLY A 43 3.91 -0.23 -13.70
C GLY A 43 2.57 0.21 -13.13
N ARG A 44 2.22 -0.43 -12.04
CA ARG A 44 0.96 -0.24 -11.33
C ARG A 44 1.26 -0.17 -9.85
N ASP A 45 0.61 0.74 -9.16
CA ASP A 45 0.63 0.81 -7.71
C ASP A 45 -0.60 0.12 -7.13
N GLU A 46 -0.38 -0.74 -6.14
CA GLU A 46 -1.41 -1.52 -5.47
C GLU A 46 -1.43 -1.12 -4.00
N LEU A 47 -2.44 -0.34 -3.62
CA LEU A 47 -2.64 0.11 -2.25
C LEU A 47 -3.91 -0.51 -1.67
N GLY A 48 -3.79 -1.14 -0.52
CA GLY A 48 -4.95 -1.79 0.06
C GLY A 48 -4.71 -2.39 1.42
N VAL A 49 -5.69 -3.14 1.86
CA VAL A 49 -5.69 -3.84 3.15
C VAL A 49 -5.78 -5.34 2.90
N LEU A 50 -4.89 -6.09 3.52
CA LEU A 50 -4.94 -7.55 3.58
C LEU A 50 -5.43 -7.97 4.97
N LEU A 51 -6.67 -8.44 5.03
CA LEU A 51 -7.26 -9.01 6.25
C LEU A 51 -6.94 -10.50 6.30
N MET A 52 -6.36 -10.97 7.38
CA MET A 52 -5.85 -12.33 7.51
C MET A 52 -6.32 -13.02 8.79
N GLY A 53 -6.32 -14.34 8.79
CA GLY A 53 -6.60 -15.15 9.98
C GLY A 53 -8.08 -15.26 10.35
N HIS A 54 -8.98 -14.95 9.44
CA HIS A 54 -10.41 -15.19 9.60
C HIS A 54 -10.85 -16.52 8.96
N LYS A 55 -12.09 -16.93 9.20
CA LYS A 55 -12.63 -18.24 8.75
C LYS A 55 -12.53 -18.52 7.25
N LYS A 56 -12.37 -17.47 6.42
CA LYS A 56 -12.24 -17.57 4.96
C LYS A 56 -10.79 -17.39 4.47
N GLY A 57 -9.79 -17.46 5.36
CA GLY A 57 -8.38 -17.32 5.03
C GLY A 57 -7.91 -15.87 4.99
N ALA A 58 -7.59 -15.35 3.83
CA ALA A 58 -7.18 -13.98 3.61
C ALA A 58 -8.15 -13.26 2.67
N TYR A 59 -8.28 -11.95 2.83
CA TYR A 59 -9.07 -11.09 1.96
C TYR A 59 -8.29 -9.81 1.66
N TRP A 60 -7.99 -9.59 0.39
CA TRP A 60 -7.43 -8.35 -0.10
C TRP A 60 -8.54 -7.40 -0.53
N TYR A 61 -8.44 -6.14 -0.13
CA TYR A 61 -9.27 -5.06 -0.64
C TYR A 61 -8.38 -3.84 -0.92
N GLY A 62 -8.35 -3.39 -2.17
CA GLY A 62 -7.45 -2.31 -2.52
C GLY A 62 -7.63 -1.78 -3.93
N SER A 63 -6.94 -0.70 -4.21
CA SER A 63 -6.91 -0.01 -5.49
C SER A 63 -5.71 -0.45 -6.34
N GLN A 64 -5.87 -0.37 -7.65
CA GLN A 64 -4.86 -0.72 -8.65
C GLN A 64 -4.80 0.39 -9.69
N LEU A 65 -3.85 1.29 -9.58
CA LEU A 65 -3.71 2.42 -10.49
C LEU A 65 -2.39 2.30 -11.28
N ASP A 66 -2.48 2.21 -12.59
CA ASP A 66 -1.28 2.20 -13.44
C ASP A 66 -0.84 3.61 -13.83
N ILE A 67 0.41 3.72 -14.30
CA ILE A 67 1.02 5.01 -14.62
C ILE A 67 0.31 5.74 -15.79
N HIS A 68 -0.25 5.02 -16.74
CA HIS A 68 -0.90 5.63 -17.89
C HIS A 68 -2.25 6.22 -17.49
N GLU A 69 -3.03 5.50 -16.69
CA GLU A 69 -4.28 6.03 -16.13
C GLU A 69 -4.03 7.20 -15.16
N ALA A 70 -2.98 7.09 -14.35
CA ALA A 70 -2.57 8.18 -13.48
C ALA A 70 -2.27 9.47 -14.26
N ARG A 71 -1.55 9.38 -15.37
CA ARG A 71 -1.22 10.54 -16.21
C ARG A 71 -2.40 11.11 -16.99
N LYS A 72 -3.42 10.31 -17.28
CA LYS A 72 -4.68 10.84 -17.84
C LYS A 72 -5.43 11.69 -16.80
N LEU A 73 -5.40 11.29 -15.54
CA LEU A 73 -6.01 12.05 -14.46
C LEU A 73 -5.24 13.33 -14.16
N THR A 74 -3.92 13.21 -14.00
CA THR A 74 -3.04 14.34 -13.66
C THR A 74 -1.72 14.20 -14.42
N PRO A 75 -1.49 14.98 -15.47
CA PRO A 75 -0.23 14.99 -16.21
C PRO A 75 0.97 15.20 -15.27
N TYR A 76 2.09 14.54 -15.57
CA TYR A 76 3.35 14.61 -14.80
C TYR A 76 3.30 14.01 -13.37
N ASN A 77 2.18 13.43 -12.97
CA ASN A 77 2.06 12.70 -11.72
C ASN A 77 2.23 11.19 -11.90
N ASN A 78 2.29 10.48 -10.80
CA ASN A 78 2.35 9.03 -10.76
C ASN A 78 1.18 8.45 -9.94
N ALA A 79 1.00 7.14 -10.01
CA ALA A 79 -0.09 6.44 -9.34
C ALA A 79 -0.06 6.65 -7.81
N THR A 80 1.10 6.48 -7.19
CA THR A 80 1.27 6.65 -5.74
C THR A 80 0.85 8.03 -5.27
N SER A 81 1.31 9.08 -5.97
CA SER A 81 0.96 10.45 -5.61
C SER A 81 -0.54 10.70 -5.67
N ILE A 82 -1.22 10.20 -6.70
CA ILE A 82 -2.67 10.36 -6.86
C ILE A 82 -3.42 9.61 -5.77
N GLN A 83 -3.05 8.34 -5.54
CA GLN A 83 -3.67 7.50 -4.51
C GLN A 83 -3.47 8.05 -3.09
N VAL A 84 -2.37 8.76 -2.82
CA VAL A 84 -2.13 9.44 -1.54
C VAL A 84 -2.89 10.77 -1.45
N CYS A 85 -2.96 11.53 -2.55
CA CYS A 85 -3.67 12.81 -2.55
C CYS A 85 -5.20 12.66 -2.51
N ALA A 86 -5.75 11.58 -3.06
CA ALA A 86 -7.19 11.36 -3.08
C ALA A 86 -7.82 11.33 -1.67
N PRO A 87 -7.32 10.58 -0.68
CA PRO A 87 -7.85 10.63 0.68
C PRO A 87 -7.64 11.99 1.37
N VAL A 88 -6.57 12.71 1.05
CA VAL A 88 -6.39 14.08 1.57
C VAL A 88 -7.48 15.00 1.02
N LEU A 89 -7.75 14.92 -0.28
CA LEU A 89 -8.84 15.67 -0.90
C LEU A 89 -10.19 15.31 -0.27
N SER A 90 -10.47 14.02 -0.06
CA SER A 90 -11.72 13.60 0.55
C SER A 90 -11.86 14.11 1.98
N GLY A 91 -10.79 14.08 2.76
CA GLY A 91 -10.78 14.64 4.11
C GLY A 91 -11.06 16.14 4.15
N ILE A 92 -10.50 16.90 3.20
CA ILE A 92 -10.78 18.33 3.06
C ILE A 92 -12.27 18.57 2.73
N VAL A 93 -12.81 17.84 1.74
CA VAL A 93 -14.23 17.96 1.38
C VAL A 93 -15.12 17.60 2.54
N TRP A 94 -14.83 16.47 3.22
CA TRP A 94 -15.58 16.06 4.40
C TRP A 94 -15.55 17.11 5.51
N ALA A 95 -14.40 17.73 5.76
CA ALA A 95 -14.28 18.80 6.78
C ALA A 95 -15.10 20.04 6.41
N LEU A 96 -15.15 20.41 5.13
CA LEU A 96 -16.00 21.50 4.65
C LEU A 96 -17.49 21.20 4.78
N GLU A 97 -17.88 19.94 4.60
CA GLU A 97 -19.26 19.46 4.79
C GLU A 97 -19.64 19.33 6.28
N ASN A 98 -18.66 19.27 7.18
CA ASN A 98 -18.87 19.03 8.61
C ASN A 98 -18.11 20.06 9.49
N PRO A 99 -18.32 21.38 9.31
CA PRO A 99 -17.48 22.43 9.92
C PRO A 99 -17.52 22.46 11.45
N ASP A 100 -18.57 21.94 12.05
CA ASP A 100 -18.80 21.98 13.51
C ASP A 100 -18.30 20.75 14.26
N ARG A 101 -17.64 19.81 13.58
CA ARG A 101 -17.19 18.54 14.19
C ARG A 101 -15.92 18.68 15.03
N GLY A 102 -15.19 19.81 14.91
CA GLY A 102 -13.94 20.02 15.63
C GLY A 102 -12.81 19.09 15.15
N LEU A 103 -12.02 18.59 16.08
CA LEU A 103 -10.94 17.62 15.78
C LEU A 103 -11.54 16.23 15.58
N VAL A 104 -11.26 15.63 14.43
CA VAL A 104 -11.79 14.31 14.03
C VAL A 104 -10.67 13.50 13.42
N GLU A 105 -10.46 12.28 13.90
CA GLU A 105 -9.51 11.33 13.32
C GLU A 105 -10.12 10.65 12.07
N ALA A 106 -9.27 10.13 11.19
CA ALA A 106 -9.70 9.56 9.92
C ALA A 106 -10.69 8.40 10.06
N ASP A 107 -10.57 7.59 11.11
CA ASP A 107 -11.44 6.45 11.41
C ASP A 107 -12.81 6.85 12.00
N GLU A 108 -12.98 8.10 12.37
CA GLU A 108 -14.25 8.68 12.83
C GLU A 108 -15.06 9.34 11.70
N MET A 109 -14.45 9.49 10.52
CA MET A 109 -15.10 10.08 9.34
C MET A 109 -16.05 9.07 8.69
N ASP A 110 -17.07 9.57 7.99
CA ASP A 110 -17.93 8.72 7.15
C ASP A 110 -17.12 8.12 5.99
N PHE A 111 -16.75 6.85 6.14
CA PHE A 111 -15.97 6.14 5.12
C PHE A 111 -16.67 6.03 3.77
N ALA A 112 -18.01 5.93 3.75
CA ALA A 112 -18.75 5.81 2.50
C ALA A 112 -18.64 7.12 1.69
N ARG A 113 -18.80 8.26 2.37
CA ARG A 113 -18.62 9.58 1.74
C ARG A 113 -17.17 9.79 1.27
N ASN A 114 -16.21 9.44 2.10
CA ASN A 114 -14.79 9.55 1.74
C ASN A 114 -14.44 8.67 0.54
N LEU A 115 -14.92 7.44 0.49
CA LEU A 115 -14.70 6.55 -0.66
C LEU A 115 -15.38 7.08 -1.93
N GLU A 116 -16.58 7.62 -1.84
CA GLU A 116 -17.26 8.25 -2.98
C GLU A 116 -16.39 9.34 -3.63
N ILE A 117 -15.74 10.16 -2.82
CA ILE A 117 -14.83 11.21 -3.30
C ILE A 117 -13.53 10.65 -3.86
N CYS A 118 -12.96 9.60 -3.22
CA CYS A 118 -11.69 9.01 -3.62
C CYS A 118 -11.77 8.14 -4.88
N MET A 119 -12.87 7.38 -5.04
CA MET A 119 -13.00 6.35 -6.07
C MET A 119 -12.60 6.79 -7.49
N PRO A 120 -12.94 8.02 -7.97
CA PRO A 120 -12.53 8.48 -9.30
C PRO A 120 -11.01 8.55 -9.52
N TYR A 121 -10.23 8.58 -8.44
CA TYR A 121 -8.77 8.75 -8.47
C TYR A 121 -7.99 7.49 -8.13
N LEU A 122 -8.68 6.41 -7.74
CA LEU A 122 -8.02 5.21 -7.24
C LEU A 122 -7.77 4.13 -8.32
N GLY A 123 -8.31 4.32 -9.52
CA GLY A 123 -8.35 3.24 -10.51
C GLY A 123 -9.28 2.10 -10.06
N PRO A 124 -9.16 0.90 -10.63
CA PRO A 124 -9.97 -0.24 -10.21
C PRO A 124 -9.76 -0.57 -8.73
N VAL A 125 -10.85 -0.62 -7.98
CA VAL A 125 -10.85 -1.11 -6.60
C VAL A 125 -11.41 -2.52 -6.59
N VAL A 126 -10.61 -3.46 -6.07
CA VAL A 126 -10.93 -4.89 -6.09
C VAL A 126 -10.95 -5.48 -4.70
N GLY A 127 -11.87 -6.41 -4.48
CA GLY A 127 -11.92 -7.24 -3.28
C GLY A 127 -11.83 -8.71 -3.65
N LYS A 128 -10.87 -9.43 -3.08
CA LYS A 128 -10.61 -10.83 -3.43
C LYS A 128 -10.22 -11.67 -2.23
N TYR A 129 -10.86 -12.82 -2.09
CA TYR A 129 -10.43 -13.87 -1.16
C TYR A 129 -9.25 -14.66 -1.72
N SER A 130 -8.38 -15.10 -0.84
CA SER A 130 -7.25 -15.96 -1.14
C SER A 130 -7.08 -16.99 -0.02
N ASP A 131 -6.61 -18.16 -0.37
CA ASP A 131 -6.18 -19.23 0.54
C ASP A 131 -4.71 -19.11 0.92
N TRP A 132 -4.01 -18.10 0.40
CA TRP A 132 -2.62 -17.82 0.73
C TRP A 132 -2.40 -17.69 2.24
N THR A 133 -1.30 -18.25 2.71
CA THR A 133 -0.81 -18.11 4.08
C THR A 133 0.66 -17.66 4.06
N PRO A 134 1.19 -17.07 5.14
CA PRO A 134 2.61 -16.69 5.21
C PRO A 134 3.58 -17.88 5.17
N LEU A 135 3.08 -19.10 5.20
CA LEU A 135 3.88 -20.32 5.04
C LEU A 135 4.02 -20.78 3.59
N ASP A 136 3.22 -20.21 2.67
CA ASP A 136 3.26 -20.58 1.27
C ASP A 136 4.58 -20.13 0.63
N GLY A 137 5.19 -21.01 -0.16
CA GLY A 137 6.46 -20.74 -0.82
C GLY A 137 7.68 -20.68 0.10
N ARG A 138 7.54 -20.97 1.39
CA ARG A 138 8.66 -21.07 2.31
C ARG A 138 9.59 -22.21 1.91
N GLY A 139 10.85 -21.87 1.58
CA GLY A 139 11.85 -22.84 1.18
C GLY A 139 12.33 -23.71 2.33
N ALA A 140 12.84 -24.90 1.99
CA ALA A 140 13.39 -25.85 2.95
C ALA A 140 14.90 -25.76 3.15
N LEU A 141 15.56 -24.73 2.59
CA LEU A 141 17.03 -24.60 2.67
C LEU A 141 17.53 -24.35 4.08
N PHE A 142 16.77 -23.63 4.88
CA PHE A 142 17.08 -23.38 6.27
C PHE A 142 15.86 -23.68 7.13
N PRO A 143 16.01 -24.47 8.21
CA PRO A 143 14.90 -24.70 9.13
C PRO A 143 14.56 -23.40 9.84
N GLU A 144 13.35 -22.91 9.63
CA GLU A 144 12.82 -21.73 10.29
C GLU A 144 11.95 -22.14 11.49
N ASN A 145 11.92 -21.29 12.50
CA ASN A 145 11.00 -21.46 13.62
C ASN A 145 9.60 -21.00 13.21
N ILE A 146 8.86 -21.86 12.55
CA ILE A 146 7.50 -21.61 12.05
C ILE A 146 6.46 -22.32 12.91
N ASP A 147 5.25 -21.78 12.95
CA ASP A 147 4.09 -22.39 13.57
C ASP A 147 3.10 -22.86 12.51
N LYS A 148 3.14 -24.14 12.20
CA LYS A 148 2.24 -24.74 11.21
C LYS A 148 0.81 -24.93 11.74
N ALA A 149 0.63 -24.97 13.06
CA ALA A 149 -0.67 -25.12 13.68
C ALA A 149 -1.46 -23.79 13.65
N ASP A 150 -0.75 -22.66 13.70
CA ASP A 150 -1.32 -21.33 13.57
C ASP A 150 -0.55 -20.52 12.52
N PRO A 151 -0.88 -20.70 11.22
CA PRO A 151 -0.11 -20.10 10.13
C PRO A 151 -0.11 -18.58 10.13
N TRP A 152 -1.09 -17.93 10.75
CA TRP A 152 -1.25 -16.49 10.75
C TRP A 152 -0.49 -15.76 11.86
N GLN A 153 0.27 -16.47 12.68
CA GLN A 153 1.12 -15.85 13.69
C GLN A 153 2.20 -14.98 13.03
N PHE A 154 2.45 -13.81 13.63
CA PHE A 154 3.40 -12.84 13.05
C PHE A 154 4.81 -13.43 12.86
N LYS A 155 5.25 -14.32 13.73
CA LYS A 155 6.54 -15.02 13.56
C LYS A 155 6.68 -15.75 12.21
N ASN A 156 5.55 -16.16 11.62
CA ASN A 156 5.55 -16.82 10.31
C ASN A 156 5.76 -15.86 9.13
N PHE A 157 5.63 -14.55 9.34
CA PHE A 157 5.96 -13.54 8.32
C PHE A 157 7.44 -13.18 8.30
N ARG A 158 8.15 -13.46 9.39
CA ARG A 158 9.57 -13.13 9.49
C ARG A 158 10.40 -14.13 8.70
N VAL A 159 11.32 -13.61 7.91
CA VAL A 159 12.42 -14.36 7.29
C VAL A 159 13.67 -13.98 8.06
N THR A 160 14.27 -14.93 8.75
CA THR A 160 15.49 -14.75 9.57
C THR A 160 16.69 -15.36 8.89
#